data_80e245371f7eaf7af28c4731442d06fb
#
_entry.id   80e245371f7eaf7af28c4731442d06fb
#
_cell.length_a   1.000
_cell.length_b   1.000
_cell.length_c   1.000
_cell.angle_alpha   90.00
_cell.angle_beta   90.00
_cell.angle_gamma   90.00
#
_symmetry.space_group_name_H-M   'P 1'
#
loop_
_entity.id
_entity.type
_entity.pdbx_description
1 polymer ?
#
loop_
_entity_poly.entity_id
_entity_poly.type
_entity_poly.pdbx_seq_one_letter_code
_entity_poly.pdbx_strand_id
1 'polypeptide(L)' 'MPFVKIDLFEGRTDEQKAELAREVTEVVSRIAKAPKEAIHVFINDMPEGTYFPAGEA' A
#
# COMPACT_ATOMS: atom_id res chain seq x y z
N MET A 1 6.53 -11.50 -10.32
CA MET A 1 5.49 -11.36 -9.28
C MET A 1 5.75 -10.12 -8.45
N PRO A 2 5.24 -8.94 -8.86
CA PRO A 2 5.49 -7.73 -8.05
C PRO A 2 4.69 -7.73 -6.75
N PHE A 3 5.35 -7.34 -5.68
CA PHE A 3 4.71 -7.14 -4.38
C PHE A 3 4.90 -5.69 -3.99
N VAL A 4 3.80 -5.01 -3.69
CA VAL A 4 3.82 -3.61 -3.27
C VAL A 4 3.33 -3.54 -1.84
N LYS A 5 4.11 -2.92 -0.99
CA LYS A 5 3.75 -2.76 0.42
C LYS A 5 3.63 -1.27 0.72
N ILE A 6 2.49 -0.90 1.27
CA ILE A 6 2.22 0.50 1.62
C ILE A 6 1.91 0.56 3.11
N ASP A 7 2.71 1.34 3.81
CA ASP A 7 2.46 1.60 5.22
C ASP A 7 1.89 3.01 5.35
N LEU A 8 0.77 3.11 6.04
CA LEU A 8 0.18 4.41 6.31
C LEU A 8 -0.52 4.39 7.66
N PHE A 9 -0.72 5.56 8.23
CA PHE A 9 -1.40 5.64 9.50
C PHE A 9 -2.86 5.28 9.34
N GLU A 10 -3.43 4.68 10.38
CA GLU A 10 -4.85 4.32 10.39
C GLU A 10 -5.72 5.55 10.21
N GLY A 11 -6.94 5.34 9.75
CA GLY A 11 -7.91 6.41 9.56
C GLY A 11 -8.53 6.46 8.19
N ARG A 12 -7.93 5.76 7.21
CA ARG A 12 -8.54 5.67 5.88
C ARG A 12 -9.64 4.62 5.89
N THR A 13 -10.67 4.88 5.10
CA THR A 13 -11.76 3.91 4.98
C THR A 13 -11.32 2.70 4.17
N ASP A 14 -12.08 1.62 4.30
CA ASP A 14 -11.82 0.43 3.50
C ASP A 14 -11.93 0.74 2.01
N GLU A 15 -12.87 1.63 1.64
CA GLU A 15 -13.05 2.03 0.25
C GLU A 15 -11.83 2.79 -0.27
N GLN A 16 -11.28 3.69 0.54
CA GLN A 16 -10.07 4.42 0.14
C GLN A 16 -8.90 3.48 -0.06
N LYS A 17 -8.74 2.51 0.82
CA LYS A 17 -7.64 1.56 0.70
C LYS A 17 -7.82 0.66 -0.52
N ALA A 18 -9.05 0.24 -0.80
CA ALA A 18 -9.33 -0.58 -1.98
C ALA A 18 -9.05 0.20 -3.26
N GLU A 19 -9.42 1.47 -3.29
CA GLU A 19 -9.16 2.31 -4.47
C GLU A 19 -7.66 2.52 -4.66
N LEU A 20 -6.95 2.76 -3.56
CA LEU A 20 -5.49 2.90 -3.62
C LEU A 20 -4.86 1.63 -4.19
N ALA A 21 -5.29 0.47 -3.74
CA ALA A 21 -4.76 -0.79 -4.24
C ALA A 21 -5.04 -0.96 -5.74
N ARG A 22 -6.23 -0.58 -6.20
CA ARG A 22 -6.57 -0.65 -7.63
C ARG A 22 -5.68 0.26 -8.46
N GLU A 23 -5.52 1.51 -8.02
CA GLU A 23 -4.71 2.48 -8.78
C GLU A 23 -3.24 2.07 -8.82
N VAL A 24 -2.72 1.61 -7.70
CA VAL A 24 -1.33 1.14 -7.64
C VAL A 24 -1.13 -0.06 -8.57
N THR A 25 -2.08 -0.98 -8.59
CA THR A 25 -2.02 -2.14 -9.48
C THR A 25 -1.96 -1.70 -10.93
N GLU A 26 -2.76 -0.70 -11.33
CA GLU A 26 -2.76 -0.20 -12.70
C GLU A 26 -1.40 0.37 -13.08
N VAL A 27 -0.82 1.18 -12.20
CA VAL A 27 0.46 1.81 -12.47
C VAL A 27 1.56 0.77 -12.59
N VAL A 28 1.60 -0.17 -11.65
CA VAL A 28 2.63 -1.21 -11.66
C VAL A 28 2.50 -2.08 -12.92
N SER A 29 1.28 -2.44 -13.28
CA SER A 29 1.05 -3.25 -14.48
C SER A 29 1.55 -2.53 -15.72
N ARG A 30 1.25 -1.24 -15.83
CA ARG A 30 1.62 -0.46 -17.02
C ARG A 30 3.12 -0.25 -17.12
N ILE A 31 3.77 0.10 -16.02
CA ILE A 31 5.19 0.47 -16.03
C ILE A 31 6.09 -0.76 -15.98
N ALA A 32 5.76 -1.72 -15.12
CA ALA A 32 6.59 -2.92 -14.95
C ALA A 32 6.24 -4.01 -15.96
N LYS A 33 5.20 -3.81 -16.77
CA LYS A 33 4.79 -4.78 -17.78
C LYS A 33 4.42 -6.13 -17.16
N ALA A 34 3.74 -6.09 -16.02
CA ALA A 34 3.29 -7.31 -15.34
C ALA A 34 1.78 -7.45 -15.46
N PRO A 35 1.26 -8.67 -15.62
CA PRO A 35 -0.20 -8.84 -15.61
C PRO A 35 -0.76 -8.52 -14.22
N LYS A 36 -1.95 -7.95 -14.19
CA LYS A 36 -2.55 -7.52 -12.92
C LYS A 36 -2.70 -8.66 -11.93
N GLU A 37 -2.97 -9.86 -12.43
CA GLU A 37 -3.16 -11.04 -11.58
C GLU A 37 -1.89 -11.41 -10.81
N ALA A 38 -0.73 -10.97 -11.28
CA ALA A 38 0.54 -11.26 -10.63
C ALA A 38 0.95 -10.18 -9.62
N ILE A 39 0.18 -9.09 -9.54
CA ILE A 39 0.52 -7.95 -8.69
C ILE A 39 -0.23 -8.07 -7.36
N HIS A 40 0.52 -8.00 -6.27
CA HIS A 40 -0.05 -8.11 -4.93
C HIS A 40 0.23 -6.83 -4.16
N VAL A 41 -0.83 -6.20 -3.64
CA VAL A 41 -0.69 -4.95 -2.91
C VAL A 41 -1.10 -5.20 -1.46
N PHE A 42 -0.22 -4.82 -0.55
CA PHE A 42 -0.47 -4.94 0.88
C PHE A 42 -0.52 -3.54 1.48
N ILE A 43 -1.58 -3.26 2.21
CA ILE A 43 -1.72 -1.98 2.88
C ILE A 43 -1.74 -2.25 4.38
N ASN A 44 -0.77 -1.68 5.07
CA ASN A 44 -0.64 -1.86 6.51
C ASN A 44 -1.09 -0.60 7.22
N ASP A 45 -2.14 -0.71 8.03
CA ASP A 45 -2.60 0.38 8.87
C ASP A 45 -1.74 0.43 10.11
N MET A 46 -1.02 1.54 10.29
CA MET A 46 -0.18 1.72 11.46
C MET A 46 -0.98 2.45 12.54
N PRO A 47 -1.13 1.85 13.73
CA PRO A 47 -1.78 2.57 14.83
C PRO A 47 -0.96 3.79 15.24
N GLU A 48 -1.65 4.81 15.75
CA GLU A 48 -0.95 5.97 16.30
C GLU A 48 -0.01 5.55 17.41
N GLY A 49 1.13 6.23 17.50
CA GLY A 49 2.09 5.94 18.54
C GLY A 49 3.05 4.81 18.20
N THR A 50 3.03 4.31 16.98
CA THR A 50 3.94 3.22 16.59
C THR A 50 5.08 3.69 15.68
N TYR A 51 5.14 4.98 15.38
CA TYR A 51 6.17 5.52 14.51
C TYR A 51 7.11 6.41 15.31
N PHE A 52 8.39 6.09 15.30
CA PHE A 52 9.40 6.75 16.09
C PHE A 52 10.60 7.09 15.21
N PRO A 53 10.61 8.26 14.57
CA PRO A 53 11.75 8.65 13.75
C PRO A 53 13.00 8.72 14.64
N ALA A 54 14.09 8.09 14.20
CA ALA A 54 15.31 7.96 14.97
C ALA A 54 15.10 7.32 16.35
N GLY A 55 14.01 6.57 16.51
CA GLY A 55 13.68 5.92 17.77
C GLY A 55 13.16 6.86 18.85
N GLU A 56 12.75 8.07 18.48
CA GLU A 56 12.28 9.08 19.42
C GLU A 56 10.78 9.23 19.39
N ALA A 57 10.20 9.44 20.56
CA ALA A 57 8.76 9.63 20.68
C ALA A 57 8.33 11.03 20.23
#